data_96816cd4f67ae00d0daf73e8726e69b5
#
_entry.id   96816cd4f67ae00d0daf73e8726e69b5
#
_cell.length_a   1.000
_cell.length_b   1.000
_cell.length_c   1.000
_cell.angle_alpha   90.00
_cell.angle_beta   90.00
_cell.angle_gamma   90.00
#
_symmetry.space_group_name_H-M   'P 1'
#
loop_
_entity.id
_entity.type
_entity.pdbx_description
1 polymer ?
#
loop_
_entity_poly.entity_id
_entity_poly.type
_entity_poly.pdbx_seq_one_letter_code
_entity_poly.pdbx_strand_id
1 'polypeptide(L)'
;MQPGHPRILTCPFCGTEKLVMTLQSGNTFGMVMWSDNKQDAPMLPQVSFVQKCPHCGKYYIIERQEFKIAQEGWGGEQGLLTFDEVKEAFAQLSQEGFQDREEATVRYMLHQAYNDKYCRNGEDVPIPDEDKALFRENARWLIENAIYEGVMRAEFYRQIGEFEAAKESLDYAEDQYKFLLQLAKKTREKIEAGDTRVFQIDLPE
;
A
#
# COMPACT_ATOMS: atom_id res chain seq x y z
N MET A 1 -1.91 -21.98 -3.91
CA MET A 1 -2.19 -20.92 -4.88
C MET A 1 -2.45 -21.54 -6.24
N GLN A 2 -3.56 -21.17 -6.89
CA GLN A 2 -3.86 -21.59 -8.26
C GLN A 2 -3.94 -20.31 -9.11
N PRO A 3 -3.01 -20.11 -10.05
CA PRO A 3 -3.08 -18.96 -10.95
C PRO A 3 -4.28 -19.07 -11.88
N GLY A 4 -4.79 -17.92 -12.29
CA GLY A 4 -5.83 -17.77 -13.31
C GLY A 4 -5.24 -17.46 -14.68
N HIS A 5 -6.09 -17.38 -15.69
CA HIS A 5 -5.69 -16.85 -16.98
C HIS A 5 -5.32 -15.37 -16.85
N PRO A 6 -4.15 -14.93 -17.33
CA PRO A 6 -3.72 -13.55 -17.16
C PRO A 6 -4.64 -12.58 -17.92
N ARG A 7 -4.69 -11.34 -17.40
CA ARG A 7 -5.31 -10.22 -18.11
C ARG A 7 -4.29 -9.61 -19.07
N ILE A 8 -4.73 -9.30 -20.27
CA ILE A 8 -3.98 -8.51 -21.23
C ILE A 8 -4.44 -7.06 -21.07
N LEU A 9 -3.54 -6.21 -20.55
CA LEU A 9 -3.77 -4.76 -20.46
C LEU A 9 -3.05 -4.08 -21.63
N THR A 10 -3.71 -3.09 -22.21
CA THR A 10 -3.12 -2.26 -23.26
C THR A 10 -2.73 -0.91 -22.69
N CYS A 11 -1.47 -0.50 -22.84
CA CYS A 11 -1.01 0.81 -22.40
C CYS A 11 -1.79 1.93 -23.13
N PRO A 12 -2.43 2.87 -22.41
CA PRO A 12 -3.21 3.93 -23.02
C PRO A 12 -2.37 4.94 -23.81
N PHE A 13 -1.06 4.96 -23.59
CA PHE A 13 -0.15 5.94 -24.22
C PHE A 13 0.53 5.44 -25.48
N CYS A 14 0.86 4.15 -25.56
CA CYS A 14 1.64 3.61 -26.69
C CYS A 14 1.08 2.33 -27.29
N GLY A 15 -0.01 1.78 -26.76
CA GLY A 15 -0.67 0.59 -27.27
C GLY A 15 0.06 -0.73 -26.96
N THR A 16 1.17 -0.71 -26.22
CA THR A 16 1.88 -1.95 -25.85
C THR A 16 1.04 -2.79 -24.90
N GLU A 17 0.91 -4.07 -25.20
CA GLU A 17 0.21 -5.03 -24.35
C GLU A 17 1.13 -5.58 -23.26
N LYS A 18 0.55 -5.80 -22.08
CA LYS A 18 1.19 -6.37 -20.89
C LYS A 18 0.30 -7.46 -20.29
N LEU A 19 0.91 -8.59 -19.92
CA LEU A 19 0.22 -9.65 -19.20
C LEU A 19 0.29 -9.38 -17.70
N VAL A 20 -0.88 -9.25 -17.08
CA VAL A 20 -1.02 -9.07 -15.63
C VAL A 20 -1.64 -10.33 -15.04
N MET A 21 -1.05 -10.80 -13.95
CA MET A 21 -1.47 -12.04 -13.30
C MET A 21 -2.89 -11.95 -12.75
N THR A 22 -3.55 -13.10 -12.70
CA THR A 22 -4.79 -13.31 -11.96
C THR A 22 -4.67 -14.55 -11.07
N LEU A 23 -5.58 -14.67 -10.13
CA LEU A 23 -5.70 -15.84 -9.27
C LEU A 23 -7.09 -16.45 -9.41
N GLN A 24 -7.15 -17.78 -9.53
CA GLN A 24 -8.38 -18.53 -9.34
C GLN A 24 -8.65 -18.81 -7.87
N SER A 25 -7.58 -19.16 -7.13
CA SER A 25 -7.66 -19.40 -5.70
C SER A 25 -6.31 -19.15 -5.03
N GLY A 26 -6.36 -18.70 -3.79
CA GLY A 26 -5.22 -18.53 -2.91
C GLY A 26 -5.62 -18.78 -1.47
N ASN A 27 -4.66 -18.68 -0.57
CA ASN A 27 -4.89 -18.70 0.86
C ASN A 27 -3.91 -17.77 1.57
N THR A 28 -4.15 -17.54 2.84
CA THR A 28 -3.35 -16.66 3.69
C THR A 28 -2.29 -17.38 4.52
N PHE A 29 -1.98 -18.64 4.21
CA PHE A 29 -0.93 -19.36 4.92
C PHE A 29 0.42 -18.66 4.74
N GLY A 30 1.10 -18.42 5.87
CA GLY A 30 2.36 -17.69 5.91
C GLY A 30 2.22 -16.19 5.64
N MET A 31 1.00 -15.64 5.72
CA MET A 31 0.79 -14.20 5.60
C MET A 31 1.42 -13.48 6.78
N VAL A 32 2.17 -12.44 6.46
CA VAL A 32 2.64 -11.44 7.41
C VAL A 32 1.80 -10.19 7.23
N MET A 33 1.26 -9.66 8.32
CA MET A 33 0.51 -8.43 8.33
C MET A 33 1.28 -7.35 9.07
N TRP A 34 1.29 -6.15 8.52
CA TRP A 34 2.02 -5.01 9.05
C TRP A 34 1.07 -3.95 9.59
N SER A 35 1.57 -3.12 10.50
CA SER A 35 0.77 -2.07 11.17
C SER A 35 0.19 -1.03 10.20
N ASP A 36 0.80 -0.83 9.05
CA ASP A 36 0.26 -0.03 7.94
C ASP A 36 -0.70 -0.81 7.04
N ASN A 37 -1.26 -1.91 7.54
CA ASN A 37 -2.20 -2.81 6.84
C ASN A 37 -1.64 -3.43 5.54
N LYS A 38 -0.32 -3.39 5.33
CA LYS A 38 0.28 -4.17 4.25
C LYS A 38 0.23 -5.66 4.59
N GLN A 39 -0.13 -6.46 3.61
CA GLN A 39 -0.23 -7.91 3.70
C GLN A 39 0.77 -8.54 2.74
N ASP A 40 1.75 -9.24 3.30
CA ASP A 40 2.69 -10.06 2.53
C ASP A 40 2.20 -11.51 2.59
N ALA A 41 1.44 -11.93 1.59
CA ALA A 41 0.82 -13.24 1.52
C ALA A 41 1.36 -14.02 0.31
N PRO A 42 2.36 -14.93 0.50
CA PRO A 42 3.02 -15.63 -0.61
C PRO A 42 2.07 -16.46 -1.48
N MET A 43 0.97 -16.93 -0.87
CA MET A 43 -0.04 -17.74 -1.56
C MET A 43 -1.25 -16.93 -2.04
N LEU A 44 -1.19 -15.59 -1.89
CA LEU A 44 -2.21 -14.64 -2.34
C LEU A 44 -1.54 -13.36 -2.85
N PRO A 45 -0.68 -13.46 -3.90
CA PRO A 45 0.01 -12.29 -4.42
C PRO A 45 -0.97 -11.26 -4.96
N GLN A 46 -0.68 -9.99 -4.69
CA GLN A 46 -1.49 -8.86 -5.13
C GLN A 46 -0.92 -8.26 -6.42
N VAL A 47 -1.81 -7.73 -7.24
CA VAL A 47 -1.45 -6.94 -8.43
C VAL A 47 -1.46 -5.46 -8.05
N SER A 48 -0.44 -4.73 -8.48
CA SER A 48 -0.39 -3.29 -8.22
C SER A 48 -1.54 -2.55 -8.91
N PHE A 49 -2.16 -1.64 -8.19
CA PHE A 49 -3.24 -0.77 -8.70
C PHE A 49 -2.74 0.15 -9.82
N VAL A 50 -1.49 0.60 -9.74
CA VAL A 50 -0.82 1.36 -10.79
C VAL A 50 0.18 0.45 -11.50
N GLN A 51 0.18 0.48 -12.83
CA GLN A 51 1.10 -0.26 -13.68
C GLN A 51 2.05 0.68 -14.40
N LYS A 52 3.32 0.27 -14.53
CA LYS A 52 4.31 0.93 -15.40
C LYS A 52 4.34 0.24 -16.76
N CYS A 53 4.26 1.02 -17.82
CA CYS A 53 4.43 0.46 -19.16
C CYS A 53 5.90 0.07 -19.41
N PRO A 54 6.20 -1.18 -19.80
CA PRO A 54 7.58 -1.59 -20.01
C PRO A 54 8.23 -0.93 -21.25
N HIS A 55 7.42 -0.40 -22.17
CA HIS A 55 7.89 0.21 -23.40
C HIS A 55 8.10 1.72 -23.29
N CYS A 56 7.06 2.47 -22.86
CA CYS A 56 7.13 3.93 -22.81
C CYS A 56 7.44 4.49 -21.42
N GLY A 57 7.51 3.65 -20.38
CA GLY A 57 7.81 4.06 -19.01
C GLY A 57 6.69 4.79 -18.27
N LYS A 58 5.58 5.14 -18.94
CA LYS A 58 4.47 5.85 -18.33
C LYS A 58 3.65 4.97 -17.40
N TYR A 59 3.02 5.60 -16.41
CA TYR A 59 2.19 4.97 -15.40
C TYR A 59 0.71 5.12 -15.73
N TYR A 60 -0.09 4.09 -15.42
CA TYR A 60 -1.54 4.10 -15.62
C TYR A 60 -2.26 3.26 -14.56
N ILE A 61 -3.47 3.66 -14.23
CA ILE A 61 -4.33 2.95 -13.29
C ILE A 61 -5.00 1.79 -14.00
N ILE A 62 -4.89 0.59 -13.42
CA ILE A 62 -5.39 -0.65 -14.01
C ILE A 62 -6.92 -0.62 -14.19
N GLU A 63 -7.64 -0.03 -13.25
CA GLU A 63 -9.10 0.03 -13.27
C GLU A 63 -9.66 0.96 -14.36
N ARG A 64 -8.84 1.87 -14.88
CA ARG A 64 -9.21 2.71 -16.04
C ARG A 64 -9.09 1.99 -17.38
N GLN A 65 -8.52 0.77 -17.38
CA GLN A 65 -8.20 0.07 -18.62
C GLN A 65 -9.20 -1.06 -18.88
N GLU A 66 -9.63 -1.17 -20.13
CA GLU A 66 -10.24 -2.41 -20.61
C GLU A 66 -9.19 -3.50 -20.66
N PHE A 67 -9.61 -4.74 -20.41
CA PHE A 67 -8.72 -5.89 -20.48
C PHE A 67 -9.36 -7.03 -21.26
N LYS A 68 -8.50 -7.86 -21.84
CA LYS A 68 -8.86 -9.15 -22.41
C LYS A 68 -8.33 -10.24 -21.51
N ILE A 69 -8.98 -11.39 -21.49
CA ILE A 69 -8.45 -12.59 -20.84
C ILE A 69 -7.62 -13.36 -21.86
N ALA A 70 -6.39 -13.68 -21.52
CA ALA A 70 -5.57 -14.56 -22.35
C ALA A 70 -6.18 -15.96 -22.37
N GLN A 71 -6.33 -16.53 -23.56
CA GLN A 71 -6.94 -17.86 -23.72
C GLN A 71 -6.00 -18.98 -23.31
N GLU A 72 -4.69 -18.75 -23.39
CA GLU A 72 -3.65 -19.71 -23.06
C GLU A 72 -2.62 -19.06 -22.12
N GLY A 73 -1.94 -19.90 -21.34
CA GLY A 73 -0.87 -19.48 -20.46
C GLY A 73 -1.32 -19.26 -19.02
N TRP A 74 -0.33 -19.34 -18.17
CA TRP A 74 -0.44 -19.12 -16.72
C TRP A 74 0.63 -18.12 -16.33
N GLY A 75 0.31 -17.23 -15.43
CA GLY A 75 1.28 -16.25 -14.94
C GLY A 75 0.90 -14.83 -15.34
N GLY A 76 1.89 -14.00 -15.52
CA GLY A 76 1.77 -12.55 -15.66
C GLY A 76 2.51 -11.85 -14.53
N GLU A 77 2.66 -10.55 -14.66
CA GLU A 77 3.37 -9.73 -13.69
C GLU A 77 2.41 -9.17 -12.63
N GLN A 78 2.89 -9.03 -11.42
CA GLN A 78 2.18 -8.28 -10.37
C GLN A 78 2.25 -6.77 -10.62
N GLY A 79 3.33 -6.32 -11.27
CA GLY A 79 3.58 -4.91 -11.54
C GLY A 79 3.84 -4.10 -10.27
N LEU A 80 4.44 -4.70 -9.24
CA LEU A 80 4.81 -4.00 -8.02
C LEU A 80 5.83 -2.91 -8.34
N LEU A 81 5.61 -1.72 -7.77
CA LEU A 81 6.44 -0.54 -7.97
C LEU A 81 7.31 -0.29 -6.74
N THR A 82 8.53 0.14 -6.97
CA THR A 82 9.42 0.67 -5.92
C THR A 82 8.91 2.02 -5.40
N PHE A 83 9.43 2.49 -4.28
CA PHE A 83 9.06 3.80 -3.74
C PHE A 83 9.31 4.94 -4.74
N ASP A 84 10.46 4.91 -5.41
CA ASP A 84 10.80 5.95 -6.40
C ASP A 84 9.86 5.92 -7.61
N GLU A 85 9.48 4.73 -8.07
CA GLU A 85 8.48 4.58 -9.13
C GLU A 85 7.07 5.02 -8.70
N VAL A 86 6.68 4.78 -7.44
CA VAL A 86 5.39 5.28 -6.93
C VAL A 86 5.39 6.81 -6.82
N LYS A 87 6.53 7.44 -6.43
CA LYS A 87 6.68 8.91 -6.47
C LYS A 87 6.49 9.46 -7.89
N GLU A 88 7.16 8.86 -8.87
CA GLU A 88 7.00 9.25 -10.29
C GLU A 88 5.55 9.06 -10.77
N ALA A 89 4.93 7.92 -10.43
CA ALA A 89 3.55 7.63 -10.77
C ALA A 89 2.59 8.65 -10.16
N PHE A 90 2.76 8.98 -8.88
CA PHE A 90 1.94 9.98 -8.20
C PHE A 90 2.06 11.35 -8.86
N ALA A 91 3.28 11.78 -9.19
CA ALA A 91 3.52 13.06 -9.86
C ALA A 91 2.84 13.11 -11.26
N GLN A 92 2.95 12.03 -12.06
CA GLN A 92 2.30 11.95 -13.36
C GLN A 92 0.77 11.94 -13.24
N LEU A 93 0.22 11.05 -12.41
CA LEU A 93 -1.24 10.86 -12.26
C LEU A 93 -1.91 12.08 -11.65
N SER A 94 -1.23 12.83 -10.76
CA SER A 94 -1.74 14.10 -10.22
C SER A 94 -1.93 15.17 -11.30
N GLN A 95 -1.07 15.19 -12.33
CA GLN A 95 -1.21 16.11 -13.47
C GLN A 95 -2.35 15.70 -14.40
N GLU A 96 -2.60 14.39 -14.51
CA GLU A 96 -3.71 13.85 -15.32
C GLU A 96 -5.07 13.99 -14.63
N GLY A 97 -5.07 14.12 -13.30
CA GLY A 97 -6.24 14.15 -12.44
C GLY A 97 -6.69 12.75 -11.98
N PHE A 98 -7.04 12.66 -10.71
CA PHE A 98 -7.61 11.46 -10.09
C PHE A 98 -9.14 11.47 -10.18
N GLN A 99 -9.71 10.28 -10.19
CA GLN A 99 -11.14 10.05 -10.11
C GLN A 99 -11.47 9.39 -8.77
N ASP A 100 -12.63 9.72 -8.21
CA ASP A 100 -13.16 9.09 -6.99
C ASP A 100 -12.09 8.83 -5.89
N ARG A 101 -11.82 7.54 -5.61
CA ARG A 101 -10.90 7.09 -4.57
C ARG A 101 -9.47 6.84 -5.05
N GLU A 102 -9.17 7.12 -6.30
CA GLU A 102 -7.87 6.80 -6.90
C GLU A 102 -6.72 7.52 -6.20
N GLU A 103 -6.89 8.80 -5.86
CA GLU A 103 -5.87 9.55 -5.14
C GLU A 103 -5.55 8.92 -3.79
N ALA A 104 -6.56 8.55 -3.01
CA ALA A 104 -6.38 7.89 -1.73
C ALA A 104 -5.63 6.56 -1.89
N THR A 105 -5.97 5.78 -2.92
CA THR A 105 -5.31 4.51 -3.22
C THR A 105 -3.83 4.71 -3.59
N VAL A 106 -3.52 5.65 -4.47
CA VAL A 106 -2.14 5.93 -4.90
C VAL A 106 -1.31 6.51 -3.74
N ARG A 107 -1.90 7.38 -2.92
CA ARG A 107 -1.25 7.92 -1.72
C ARG A 107 -1.00 6.83 -0.67
N TYR A 108 -1.91 5.87 -0.55
CA TYR A 108 -1.71 4.72 0.32
C TYR A 108 -0.60 3.80 -0.19
N MET A 109 -0.52 3.56 -1.51
CA MET A 109 0.61 2.86 -2.12
C MET A 109 1.94 3.58 -1.84
N LEU A 110 1.96 4.92 -1.94
CA LEU A 110 3.14 5.74 -1.65
C LEU A 110 3.57 5.57 -0.19
N HIS A 111 2.62 5.56 0.74
CA HIS A 111 2.87 5.34 2.16
C HIS A 111 3.50 3.95 2.43
N GLN A 112 2.93 2.90 1.87
CA GLN A 112 3.44 1.54 2.02
C GLN A 112 4.82 1.36 1.35
N ALA A 113 5.01 1.92 0.15
CA ALA A 113 6.28 1.85 -0.57
C ALA A 113 7.43 2.60 0.16
N TYR A 114 7.12 3.72 0.83
CA TYR A 114 8.09 4.37 1.72
C TYR A 114 8.48 3.46 2.88
N ASN A 115 7.51 2.84 3.53
CA ASN A 115 7.77 1.90 4.62
C ASN A 115 8.57 0.68 4.14
N ASP A 116 8.34 0.18 2.94
CA ASP A 116 9.12 -0.90 2.33
C ASP A 116 10.59 -0.52 2.16
N LYS A 117 10.84 0.69 1.68
CA LYS A 117 12.19 1.16 1.42
C LYS A 117 12.97 1.47 2.70
N TYR A 118 12.33 2.08 3.71
CA TYR A 118 13.04 2.69 4.83
C TYR A 118 12.76 2.08 6.20
N CYS A 119 11.62 1.43 6.39
CA CYS A 119 11.17 1.08 7.73
C CYS A 119 10.96 -0.41 7.96
N ARG A 120 10.69 -1.19 6.91
CA ARG A 120 10.25 -2.58 7.04
C ARG A 120 11.38 -3.58 7.22
N ASN A 121 12.52 -3.34 6.59
CA ASN A 121 13.63 -4.30 6.57
C ASN A 121 14.57 -4.24 7.79
N GLY A 122 14.28 -3.41 8.79
CA GLY A 122 15.06 -3.33 10.04
C GLY A 122 16.44 -2.68 9.88
N GLU A 123 16.85 -2.30 8.67
CA GLU A 123 18.10 -1.61 8.42
C GLU A 123 17.94 -0.11 8.67
N ASP A 124 18.97 0.52 9.25
CA ASP A 124 19.04 1.96 9.41
C ASP A 124 19.53 2.62 8.13
N VAL A 125 18.64 2.69 7.14
CA VAL A 125 18.93 3.38 5.89
C VAL A 125 18.75 4.89 6.11
N PRO A 126 19.75 5.74 5.74
CA PRO A 126 19.57 7.18 5.80
C PRO A 126 18.41 7.63 4.93
N ILE A 127 17.46 8.34 5.53
CA ILE A 127 16.27 8.82 4.84
C ILE A 127 16.50 10.26 4.42
N PRO A 128 16.43 10.61 3.13
CA PRO A 128 16.52 12.00 2.66
C PRO A 128 15.43 12.88 3.28
N ASP A 129 15.73 14.11 3.58
CA ASP A 129 14.77 15.03 4.23
C ASP A 129 13.56 15.32 3.32
N GLU A 130 13.74 15.30 2.00
CA GLU A 130 12.66 15.42 1.03
C GLU A 130 11.68 14.23 1.11
N ASP A 131 12.20 13.01 1.27
CA ASP A 131 11.35 11.81 1.40
C ASP A 131 10.61 11.79 2.75
N LYS A 132 11.25 12.26 3.83
CA LYS A 132 10.57 12.46 5.13
C LYS A 132 9.44 13.49 5.04
N ALA A 133 9.71 14.61 4.35
CA ALA A 133 8.72 15.66 4.16
C ALA A 133 7.51 15.15 3.34
N LEU A 134 7.79 14.47 2.23
CA LEU A 134 6.76 13.85 1.40
C LEU A 134 5.93 12.82 2.20
N PHE A 135 6.58 11.98 2.99
CA PHE A 135 5.89 10.98 3.81
C PHE A 135 4.94 11.62 4.81
N ARG A 136 5.39 12.69 5.51
CA ARG A 136 4.55 13.42 6.46
C ARG A 136 3.37 14.11 5.79
N GLU A 137 3.60 14.79 4.67
CA GLU A 137 2.52 15.41 3.89
C GLU A 137 1.50 14.37 3.44
N ASN A 138 1.98 13.25 2.89
CA ASN A 138 1.14 12.17 2.42
C ASN A 138 0.30 11.54 3.54
N ALA A 139 0.89 11.29 4.71
CA ALA A 139 0.18 10.75 5.86
C ALA A 139 -0.89 11.72 6.38
N ARG A 140 -0.61 13.02 6.45
CA ARG A 140 -1.60 14.04 6.83
C ARG A 140 -2.76 14.09 5.85
N TRP A 141 -2.47 14.06 4.56
CA TRP A 141 -3.53 14.01 3.55
C TRP A 141 -4.43 12.78 3.74
N LEU A 142 -3.84 11.59 3.98
CA LEU A 142 -4.61 10.36 4.24
C LEU A 142 -5.47 10.47 5.50
N ILE A 143 -4.95 11.07 6.57
CA ILE A 143 -5.70 11.32 7.81
C ILE A 143 -6.91 12.22 7.59
N GLU A 144 -6.77 13.23 6.75
CA GLU A 144 -7.79 14.27 6.53
C GLU A 144 -8.84 13.86 5.48
N ASN A 145 -8.44 13.12 4.46
CA ASN A 145 -9.26 12.88 3.26
C ASN A 145 -9.67 11.42 3.05
N ALA A 146 -8.95 10.47 3.66
CA ALA A 146 -9.31 9.06 3.56
C ALA A 146 -10.22 8.66 4.74
N ILE A 147 -11.10 7.67 4.51
CA ILE A 147 -12.03 7.17 5.52
C ILE A 147 -11.29 6.18 6.43
N TYR A 148 -10.23 6.65 7.09
CA TYR A 148 -9.53 5.87 8.11
C TYR A 148 -9.89 6.40 9.49
N GLU A 149 -10.46 5.54 10.33
CA GLU A 149 -10.84 5.86 11.69
C GLU A 149 -10.09 4.95 12.68
N GLY A 150 -10.16 5.30 13.96
CA GLY A 150 -9.65 4.48 15.03
C GLY A 150 -8.16 4.15 14.90
N VAL A 151 -7.86 2.86 14.95
CA VAL A 151 -6.48 2.36 15.01
C VAL A 151 -5.64 2.72 13.77
N MET A 152 -6.22 2.70 12.57
CA MET A 152 -5.47 3.05 11.36
C MET A 152 -5.11 4.54 11.33
N ARG A 153 -6.00 5.41 11.78
CA ARG A 153 -5.71 6.84 11.91
C ARG A 153 -4.62 7.09 12.94
N ALA A 154 -4.68 6.39 14.08
CA ALA A 154 -3.66 6.44 15.11
C ALA A 154 -2.29 6.00 14.58
N GLU A 155 -2.26 4.96 13.73
CA GLU A 155 -1.04 4.44 13.13
C GLU A 155 -0.38 5.47 12.19
N PHE A 156 -1.14 6.18 11.37
CA PHE A 156 -0.61 7.27 10.54
C PHE A 156 -0.01 8.39 11.40
N TYR A 157 -0.71 8.85 12.45
CA TYR A 157 -0.16 9.86 13.36
C TYR A 157 1.12 9.40 14.05
N ARG A 158 1.15 8.14 14.52
CA ARG A 158 2.34 7.56 15.16
C ARG A 158 3.54 7.54 14.21
N GLN A 159 3.35 7.12 12.97
CA GLN A 159 4.44 7.01 12.00
C GLN A 159 5.05 8.37 11.62
N ILE A 160 4.31 9.46 11.74
CA ILE A 160 4.83 10.82 11.56
C ILE A 160 5.29 11.49 12.87
N GLY A 161 5.23 10.79 14.00
CA GLY A 161 5.68 11.25 15.30
C GLY A 161 4.69 12.13 16.05
N GLU A 162 3.43 12.19 15.64
CA GLU A 162 2.35 12.95 16.30
C GLU A 162 1.66 12.07 17.35
N PHE A 163 2.41 11.72 18.42
CA PHE A 163 2.01 10.69 19.38
C PHE A 163 0.77 11.06 20.20
N GLU A 164 0.55 12.33 20.54
CA GLU A 164 -0.64 12.74 21.28
C GLU A 164 -1.91 12.57 20.43
N ALA A 165 -1.88 12.99 19.16
CA ALA A 165 -2.99 12.78 18.23
C ALA A 165 -3.24 11.27 17.96
N ALA A 166 -2.16 10.48 17.96
CA ALA A 166 -2.28 9.03 17.85
C ALA A 166 -3.00 8.42 19.07
N LYS A 167 -2.69 8.84 20.30
CA LYS A 167 -3.39 8.40 21.52
C LYS A 167 -4.86 8.75 21.49
N GLU A 168 -5.18 10.01 21.18
CA GLU A 168 -6.56 10.47 21.06
C GLU A 168 -7.35 9.63 20.05
N SER A 169 -6.75 9.31 18.90
CA SER A 169 -7.40 8.47 17.88
C SER A 169 -7.66 7.04 18.36
N LEU A 170 -6.80 6.48 19.24
CA LEU A 170 -6.99 5.16 19.84
C LEU A 170 -8.11 5.14 20.87
N ASP A 171 -8.31 6.22 21.61
CA ASP A 171 -9.33 6.30 22.67
C ASP A 171 -10.76 6.35 22.09
N TYR A 172 -10.91 6.75 20.82
CA TYR A 172 -12.17 6.72 20.09
C TYR A 172 -12.39 5.42 19.30
N ALA A 173 -11.43 4.48 19.33
CA ALA A 173 -11.53 3.22 18.61
C ALA A 173 -12.44 2.23 19.38
N GLU A 174 -13.70 2.14 19.01
CA GLU A 174 -14.61 1.08 19.43
C GLU A 174 -14.42 -0.15 18.53
N ASP A 175 -13.31 -0.88 18.70
CA ASP A 175 -13.01 -2.02 17.87
C ASP A 175 -13.65 -3.31 18.40
N GLN A 176 -14.49 -3.92 17.57
CA GLN A 176 -15.14 -5.19 17.88
C GLN A 176 -14.33 -6.42 17.42
N TYR A 177 -13.29 -6.21 16.61
CA TYR A 177 -12.49 -7.29 16.04
C TYR A 177 -11.23 -7.54 16.86
N LYS A 178 -10.98 -8.79 17.25
CA LYS A 178 -9.78 -9.20 18.01
C LYS A 178 -8.47 -8.71 17.40
N PHE A 179 -8.38 -8.72 16.07
CA PHE A 179 -7.25 -8.22 15.32
C PHE A 179 -6.99 -6.73 15.56
N LEU A 180 -8.02 -5.90 15.47
CA LEU A 180 -7.91 -4.45 15.72
C LEU A 180 -7.55 -4.15 17.17
N LEU A 181 -8.03 -4.95 18.13
CA LEU A 181 -7.63 -4.83 19.54
C LEU A 181 -6.14 -5.13 19.76
N GLN A 182 -5.60 -6.14 19.06
CA GLN A 182 -4.16 -6.45 19.13
C GLN A 182 -3.33 -5.33 18.49
N LEU A 183 -3.75 -4.84 17.31
CA LEU A 183 -3.12 -3.71 16.66
C LEU A 183 -3.14 -2.48 17.57
N ALA A 184 -4.29 -2.12 18.16
CA ALA A 184 -4.43 -0.99 19.06
C ALA A 184 -3.49 -1.09 20.27
N LYS A 185 -3.39 -2.28 20.87
CA LYS A 185 -2.47 -2.52 22.01
C LYS A 185 -1.02 -2.29 21.61
N LYS A 186 -0.57 -2.92 20.51
CA LYS A 186 0.82 -2.74 20.02
C LYS A 186 1.10 -1.30 19.59
N THR A 187 0.15 -0.64 18.92
CA THR A 187 0.28 0.77 18.56
C THR A 187 0.47 1.64 19.79
N ARG A 188 -0.28 1.40 20.91
CA ARG A 188 -0.09 2.13 22.17
C ARG A 188 1.29 1.91 22.77
N GLU A 189 1.79 0.66 22.81
CA GLU A 189 3.15 0.35 23.27
C GLU A 189 4.22 1.08 22.43
N LYS A 190 4.03 1.16 21.12
CA LYS A 190 4.94 1.85 20.20
C LYS A 190 4.90 3.38 20.37
N ILE A 191 3.73 3.96 20.64
CA ILE A 191 3.57 5.38 20.98
C ILE A 191 4.33 5.70 22.27
N GLU A 192 4.19 4.89 23.31
CA GLU A 192 4.90 5.06 24.60
C GLU A 192 6.42 4.97 24.43
N ALA A 193 6.89 4.13 23.53
CA ALA A 193 8.30 3.97 23.19
C ALA A 193 8.84 5.07 22.24
N GLY A 194 8.00 5.96 21.71
CA GLY A 194 8.39 6.95 20.70
C GLY A 194 8.82 6.34 19.37
N ASP A 195 8.36 5.11 19.08
CA ASP A 195 8.74 4.36 17.89
C ASP A 195 7.80 4.67 16.72
N THR A 196 8.37 5.21 15.63
CA THR A 196 7.63 5.59 14.42
C THR A 196 7.66 4.51 13.32
N ARG A 197 8.41 3.43 13.48
CA ARG A 197 8.56 2.38 12.46
C ARG A 197 7.35 1.46 12.39
N VAL A 198 7.04 0.95 11.21
CA VAL A 198 6.05 -0.13 11.05
C VAL A 198 6.50 -1.41 11.78
N PHE A 199 5.54 -2.19 12.22
CA PHE A 199 5.79 -3.45 12.94
C PHE A 199 4.85 -4.55 12.44
N GLN A 200 5.26 -5.77 12.62
CA GLN A 200 4.44 -6.95 12.31
C GLN A 200 3.36 -7.16 13.38
N ILE A 201 2.19 -7.55 12.92
CA ILE A 201 1.05 -7.88 13.76
C ILE A 201 0.99 -9.39 13.87
N ASP A 202 0.96 -9.90 15.11
CA ASP A 202 0.75 -11.32 15.35
C ASP A 202 -0.71 -11.64 15.09
N LEU A 203 -0.99 -12.39 14.02
CA LEU A 203 -2.33 -12.86 13.76
C LEU A 203 -2.68 -13.99 14.72
N PRO A 204 -3.88 -14.02 15.32
CA PRO A 204 -4.29 -15.15 16.14
C PRO A 204 -4.39 -16.41 15.25
N GLU A 205 -3.88 -17.52 15.79
CA GLU A 205 -4.03 -18.85 15.20
C GLU A 205 -5.51 -19.26 15.04
#